data_6daef019d2cc360df035c10d65224fe2
#
_entry.id   6daef019d2cc360df035c10d65224fe2
#
_cell.length_a   1.000
_cell.length_b   1.000
_cell.length_c   1.000
_cell.angle_alpha   90.00
_cell.angle_beta   90.00
_cell.angle_gamma   90.00
#
_symmetry.space_group_name_H-M   'P 1'
#
loop_
_entity.id
_entity.type
_entity.pdbx_description
1 polymer ?
#
loop_
_entity_poly.entity_id
_entity_poly.type
_entity_poly.pdbx_seq_one_letter_code
_entity_poly.pdbx_strand_id
1 'polypeptide(L)'
;YLIAAPGREGAEWFTGQAAQMGLDMITNPVDIGVRVEVPAVVMEQITDVVYESKLVYYTKSFDDRVRTFCMNPYGVVVAENNAGLITVNGHSNAEKSSENTNFAILVSKSFTEPFKEPITYGKSIAKLANLLGGGVIVQRLGDLKAGRRSTVERISRGLVTPPMTEATPGDPSLVLPYRH
;
A
#
# COMPACT_ATOMS: atom_id res chain seq x y z
N TYR A 1 2.88 -10.57 34.61
CA TYR A 1 3.19 -9.96 33.30
C TYR A 1 1.89 -9.73 32.55
N LEU A 2 1.75 -8.58 31.91
CA LEU A 2 0.66 -8.23 31.02
C LEU A 2 1.23 -8.07 29.61
N ILE A 3 0.65 -8.74 28.62
CA ILE A 3 1.00 -8.59 27.21
C ILE A 3 -0.20 -7.93 26.53
N ALA A 4 -0.01 -6.74 25.95
CA ALA A 4 -1.03 -6.02 25.21
C ALA A 4 -0.68 -6.03 23.72
N ALA A 5 -1.56 -6.59 22.88
CA ALA A 5 -1.41 -6.69 21.44
C ALA A 5 -2.69 -6.24 20.71
N PRO A 6 -3.09 -4.96 20.83
CA PRO A 6 -4.41 -4.46 20.40
C PRO A 6 -4.56 -4.32 18.87
N GLY A 7 -3.51 -4.52 18.11
CA GLY A 7 -3.53 -4.34 16.65
C GLY A 7 -3.70 -2.87 16.23
N ARG A 8 -4.02 -2.65 14.93
CA ARG A 8 -4.12 -1.29 14.35
C ARG A 8 -5.29 -0.49 14.92
N GLU A 9 -6.45 -1.13 15.12
CA GLU A 9 -7.63 -0.45 15.65
C GLU A 9 -7.45 -0.01 17.11
N GLY A 10 -6.69 -0.79 17.89
CA GLY A 10 -6.39 -0.45 19.27
C GLY A 10 -5.20 0.49 19.48
N ALA A 11 -4.55 0.98 18.43
CA ALA A 11 -3.35 1.80 18.55
C ALA A 11 -3.60 3.11 19.30
N GLU A 12 -4.71 3.81 19.03
CA GLU A 12 -5.07 5.05 19.72
C GLU A 12 -5.38 4.81 21.19
N TRP A 13 -6.11 3.75 21.49
CA TRP A 13 -6.36 3.35 22.89
C TRP A 13 -5.04 3.05 23.62
N PHE A 14 -4.15 2.27 22.99
CA PHE A 14 -2.87 1.91 23.60
C PHE A 14 -1.97 3.14 23.82
N THR A 15 -1.96 4.09 22.88
CA THR A 15 -1.29 5.36 23.01
C THR A 15 -1.80 6.14 24.23
N GLY A 16 -3.12 6.21 24.41
CA GLY A 16 -3.73 6.84 25.58
C GLY A 16 -3.35 6.15 26.90
N GLN A 17 -3.31 4.82 26.94
CA GLN A 17 -2.88 4.06 28.13
C GLN A 17 -1.40 4.31 28.44
N ALA A 18 -0.53 4.31 27.44
CA ALA A 18 0.88 4.60 27.61
C ALA A 18 1.12 6.00 28.19
N ALA A 19 0.40 7.00 27.69
CA ALA A 19 0.47 8.36 28.21
C ALA A 19 -0.01 8.46 29.68
N GLN A 20 -1.11 7.78 30.02
CA GLN A 20 -1.61 7.73 31.43
C GLN A 20 -0.62 7.07 32.38
N MET A 21 0.16 6.10 31.89
CA MET A 21 1.21 5.42 32.65
C MET A 21 2.53 6.19 32.70
N GLY A 22 2.61 7.36 32.07
CA GLY A 22 3.83 8.18 32.01
C GLY A 22 4.95 7.54 31.18
N LEU A 23 4.61 6.69 30.19
CA LEU A 23 5.60 6.05 29.33
C LEU A 23 5.98 7.01 28.21
N ASP A 24 7.28 7.13 27.97
CA ASP A 24 7.81 7.88 26.83
C ASP A 24 7.48 7.15 25.52
N MET A 25 6.97 7.91 24.55
CA MET A 25 6.63 7.39 23.24
C MET A 25 7.45 8.07 22.15
N ILE A 26 7.92 7.28 21.21
CA ILE A 26 8.67 7.75 20.05
C ILE A 26 7.77 7.70 18.82
N THR A 27 7.70 8.82 18.10
CA THR A 27 6.98 8.89 16.83
C THR A 27 7.79 8.22 15.72
N ASN A 28 7.26 7.15 15.17
CA ASN A 28 7.86 6.44 14.04
C ASN A 28 7.43 7.05 12.70
N PRO A 29 8.22 6.85 11.62
CA PRO A 29 7.79 7.18 10.26
C PRO A 29 6.51 6.45 9.87
N VAL A 30 5.75 7.03 8.95
CA VAL A 30 4.65 6.35 8.27
C VAL A 30 5.07 5.93 6.86
N ASP A 31 4.70 4.73 6.48
CA ASP A 31 4.89 4.22 5.12
C ASP A 31 3.65 4.51 4.27
N ILE A 32 3.86 5.15 3.13
CA ILE A 32 2.81 5.46 2.15
C ILE A 32 3.21 4.89 0.81
N GLY A 33 2.27 4.30 0.10
CA GLY A 33 2.55 3.73 -1.20
C GLY A 33 1.37 3.06 -1.87
N VAL A 34 1.69 2.24 -2.84
CA VAL A 34 0.74 1.50 -3.66
C VAL A 34 1.06 0.02 -3.67
N ARG A 35 0.05 -0.80 -3.88
CA ARG A 35 0.23 -2.22 -4.15
C ARG A 35 0.34 -2.44 -5.66
N VAL A 36 1.31 -3.23 -6.08
CA VAL A 36 1.59 -3.56 -7.48
C VAL A 36 1.33 -5.04 -7.68
N GLU A 37 0.65 -5.38 -8.78
CA GLU A 37 0.50 -6.75 -9.26
C GLU A 37 1.17 -6.89 -10.62
N VAL A 38 1.93 -7.96 -10.78
CA VAL A 38 2.57 -8.34 -12.05
C VAL A 38 2.35 -9.84 -12.29
N PRO A 39 2.42 -10.32 -13.55
CA PRO A 39 2.46 -11.76 -13.79
C PRO A 39 3.60 -12.40 -12.99
N ALA A 40 3.37 -13.56 -12.38
CA ALA A 40 4.35 -14.22 -11.51
C ALA A 40 5.67 -14.47 -12.24
N VAL A 41 5.62 -14.85 -13.52
CA VAL A 41 6.79 -15.08 -14.37
C VAL A 41 7.78 -13.89 -14.43
N VAL A 42 7.30 -12.68 -14.23
CA VAL A 42 8.16 -11.46 -14.20
C VAL A 42 9.11 -11.47 -13.01
N MET A 43 8.68 -12.07 -11.90
CA MET A 43 9.42 -12.06 -10.63
C MET A 43 10.04 -13.43 -10.29
N GLU A 44 9.73 -14.48 -11.01
CA GLU A 44 10.17 -15.87 -10.72
C GLU A 44 11.67 -16.00 -10.51
N GLN A 45 12.48 -15.37 -11.33
CA GLN A 45 13.95 -15.40 -11.18
C GLN A 45 14.43 -14.93 -9.79
N ILE A 46 13.65 -14.10 -9.14
CA ILE A 46 13.94 -13.60 -7.79
C ILE A 46 13.19 -14.43 -6.75
N THR A 47 11.91 -14.66 -6.95
CA THR A 47 11.04 -15.28 -5.94
C THR A 47 11.25 -16.78 -5.77
N ASP A 48 11.83 -17.46 -6.75
CA ASP A 48 12.23 -18.86 -6.63
C ASP A 48 13.50 -19.04 -5.77
N VAL A 49 14.30 -17.98 -5.62
CA VAL A 49 15.50 -18.00 -4.79
C VAL A 49 15.25 -17.35 -3.43
N VAL A 50 14.53 -16.23 -3.41
CA VAL A 50 14.22 -15.45 -2.20
C VAL A 50 12.74 -15.14 -2.17
N TYR A 51 12.02 -15.72 -1.22
CA TYR A 51 10.57 -15.55 -1.11
C TYR A 51 10.14 -14.09 -1.03
N GLU A 52 10.82 -13.28 -0.21
CA GLU A 52 10.56 -11.84 -0.06
C GLU A 52 11.85 -11.04 -0.32
N SER A 53 11.96 -10.45 -1.50
CA SER A 53 13.07 -9.55 -1.83
C SER A 53 12.74 -8.11 -1.48
N LYS A 54 13.74 -7.38 -0.95
CA LYS A 54 13.62 -5.95 -0.65
C LYS A 54 14.49 -5.15 -1.61
N LEU A 55 13.87 -4.63 -2.65
CA LEU A 55 14.50 -3.73 -3.60
C LEU A 55 14.39 -2.30 -3.08
N VAL A 56 15.47 -1.56 -3.13
CA VAL A 56 15.55 -0.16 -2.66
C VAL A 56 15.97 0.74 -3.82
N TYR A 57 15.29 1.85 -3.97
CA TYR A 57 15.59 2.88 -4.95
C TYR A 57 15.53 4.26 -4.27
N TYR A 58 16.48 5.13 -4.61
CA TYR A 58 16.46 6.52 -4.16
C TYR A 58 16.04 7.43 -5.31
N THR A 59 15.01 8.25 -5.08
CA THR A 59 14.49 9.15 -6.12
C THR A 59 15.50 10.28 -6.40
N LYS A 60 15.71 10.60 -7.68
CA LYS A 60 16.66 11.65 -8.07
C LYS A 60 16.24 13.05 -7.65
N SER A 61 14.92 13.31 -7.58
CA SER A 61 14.38 14.65 -7.35
C SER A 61 14.35 15.03 -5.87
N PHE A 62 14.10 14.08 -4.98
CA PHE A 62 13.86 14.34 -3.56
C PHE A 62 14.68 13.46 -2.62
N ASP A 63 15.51 12.59 -3.17
CA ASP A 63 16.28 11.58 -2.43
C ASP A 63 15.42 10.69 -1.50
N ASP A 64 14.15 10.53 -1.86
CA ASP A 64 13.24 9.67 -1.13
C ASP A 64 13.65 8.21 -1.28
N ARG A 65 13.76 7.52 -0.17
CA ARG A 65 13.99 6.08 -0.15
C ARG A 65 12.70 5.33 -0.42
N VAL A 66 12.61 4.76 -1.62
CA VAL A 66 11.50 3.91 -2.06
C VAL A 66 11.92 2.44 -1.90
N ARG A 67 11.05 1.59 -1.38
CA ARG A 67 11.34 0.17 -1.22
C ARG A 67 10.17 -0.73 -1.57
N THR A 68 10.46 -1.95 -2.01
CA THR A 68 9.45 -3.00 -2.03
C THR A 68 9.19 -3.51 -0.61
N PHE A 69 7.97 -4.00 -0.38
CA PHE A 69 7.57 -4.53 0.91
C PHE A 69 6.48 -5.60 0.75
N CYS A 70 6.50 -6.60 1.62
CA CYS A 70 5.47 -7.64 1.68
C CYS A 70 5.19 -8.24 0.29
N MET A 71 6.21 -8.85 -0.30
CA MET A 71 6.09 -9.54 -1.59
C MET A 71 5.36 -10.87 -1.39
N ASN A 72 4.38 -11.13 -2.23
CA ASN A 72 3.55 -12.32 -2.17
C ASN A 72 3.59 -13.01 -3.55
N PRO A 73 4.53 -13.95 -3.74
CA PRO A 73 4.56 -14.76 -4.96
C PRO A 73 3.29 -15.60 -5.06
N TYR A 74 2.66 -15.60 -6.23
CA TYR A 74 1.40 -16.30 -6.50
C TYR A 74 0.26 -15.98 -5.51
N GLY A 75 0.34 -14.82 -4.88
CA GLY A 75 -0.65 -14.34 -3.93
C GLY A 75 -1.69 -13.41 -4.55
N VAL A 76 -2.57 -12.90 -3.73
CA VAL A 76 -3.66 -12.00 -4.12
C VAL A 76 -3.59 -10.67 -3.37
N VAL A 77 -4.10 -9.61 -3.99
CA VAL A 77 -4.34 -8.35 -3.30
C VAL A 77 -5.72 -8.40 -2.66
N VAL A 78 -5.81 -8.00 -1.41
CA VAL A 78 -7.05 -7.99 -0.62
C VAL A 78 -7.32 -6.59 -0.09
N ALA A 79 -8.61 -6.24 0.01
CA ALA A 79 -9.03 -5.04 0.72
C ALA A 79 -9.02 -5.29 2.22
N GLU A 80 -8.54 -4.30 2.98
CA GLU A 80 -8.64 -4.26 4.43
C GLU A 80 -9.51 -3.08 4.84
N ASN A 81 -10.46 -3.33 5.72
CA ASN A 81 -11.28 -2.28 6.32
C ASN A 81 -10.86 -2.08 7.78
N ASN A 82 -10.29 -0.93 8.08
CA ASN A 82 -9.89 -0.53 9.42
C ASN A 82 -10.76 0.65 9.87
N ALA A 83 -11.82 0.36 10.62
CA ALA A 83 -12.76 1.36 11.12
C ALA A 83 -13.33 2.27 10.00
N GLY A 84 -13.75 1.68 8.88
CA GLY A 84 -14.31 2.40 7.74
C GLY A 84 -13.27 2.95 6.76
N LEU A 85 -11.98 2.83 7.04
CA LEU A 85 -10.91 3.19 6.13
C LEU A 85 -10.47 1.97 5.32
N ILE A 86 -10.69 2.01 4.01
CA ILE A 86 -10.35 0.91 3.10
C ILE A 86 -8.94 1.11 2.55
N THR A 87 -8.11 0.12 2.76
CA THR A 87 -6.74 0.03 2.24
C THR A 87 -6.52 -1.31 1.55
N VAL A 88 -5.36 -1.52 0.97
CA VAL A 88 -5.01 -2.81 0.33
C VAL A 88 -3.82 -3.44 1.01
N ASN A 89 -3.84 -4.77 1.05
CA ASN A 89 -2.71 -5.57 1.49
C ASN A 89 -2.49 -6.75 0.53
N GLY A 90 -1.37 -7.45 0.66
CA GLY A 90 -1.12 -8.70 -0.04
C GLY A 90 -1.37 -9.88 0.87
N HIS A 91 -1.89 -10.94 0.29
CA HIS A 91 -2.09 -12.20 0.97
C HIS A 91 -1.44 -13.33 0.18
N SER A 92 -0.63 -14.13 0.85
CA SER A 92 -0.07 -15.36 0.30
C SER A 92 -0.76 -16.56 0.94
N ASN A 93 -1.02 -17.57 0.14
CA ASN A 93 -1.55 -18.85 0.60
C ASN A 93 -0.45 -19.91 0.60
N ALA A 94 -0.64 -20.99 1.32
CA ALA A 94 0.29 -22.12 1.32
C ALA A 94 0.42 -22.77 -0.07
N GLU A 95 -0.64 -22.69 -0.86
CA GLU A 95 -0.68 -23.11 -2.26
C GLU A 95 -0.71 -21.88 -3.18
N LYS A 96 -0.25 -22.05 -4.43
CA LYS A 96 -0.35 -21.02 -5.46
C LYS A 96 -1.83 -20.69 -5.69
N SER A 97 -2.24 -19.47 -5.38
CA SER A 97 -3.65 -19.04 -5.44
C SER A 97 -3.95 -18.14 -6.63
N SER A 98 -2.92 -17.60 -7.27
CA SER A 98 -3.06 -16.77 -8.47
C SER A 98 -1.87 -16.97 -9.41
N GLU A 99 -1.99 -16.43 -10.62
CA GLU A 99 -0.91 -16.35 -11.61
C GLU A 99 -0.07 -15.06 -11.45
N ASN A 100 -0.28 -14.32 -10.37
CA ASN A 100 0.32 -13.02 -10.13
C ASN A 100 1.25 -13.05 -8.93
N THR A 101 2.28 -12.20 -8.97
CA THR A 101 3.04 -11.78 -7.78
C THR A 101 2.65 -10.36 -7.46
N ASN A 102 2.41 -10.07 -6.20
CA ASN A 102 2.13 -8.72 -5.76
C ASN A 102 3.09 -8.27 -4.66
N PHE A 103 3.34 -6.95 -4.60
CA PHE A 103 4.19 -6.32 -3.61
C PHE A 103 3.80 -4.86 -3.41
N ALA A 104 4.08 -4.30 -2.25
CA ALA A 104 3.93 -2.88 -2.04
C ALA A 104 5.19 -2.13 -2.51
N ILE A 105 5.01 -0.92 -3.04
CA ILE A 105 6.05 0.09 -3.22
C ILE A 105 5.78 1.19 -2.22
N LEU A 106 6.68 1.38 -1.26
CA LEU A 106 6.50 2.26 -0.11
C LEU A 106 7.58 3.33 -0.06
N VAL A 107 7.15 4.53 0.37
CA VAL A 107 8.00 5.64 0.77
C VAL A 107 7.77 5.90 2.24
N SER A 108 8.84 5.90 3.05
CA SER A 108 8.77 6.23 4.47
C SER A 108 8.87 7.74 4.65
N LYS A 109 7.92 8.33 5.36
CA LYS A 109 7.92 9.75 5.70
C LYS A 109 8.04 9.93 7.20
N SER A 110 9.05 10.69 7.61
CA SER A 110 9.26 11.14 8.98
C SER A 110 8.75 12.56 9.14
N PHE A 111 8.24 12.86 10.31
CA PHE A 111 7.76 14.20 10.65
C PHE A 111 8.55 14.74 11.83
N THR A 112 8.91 16.01 11.72
CA THR A 112 9.56 16.79 12.80
C THR A 112 8.58 17.83 13.33
N GLU A 113 8.96 18.46 14.43
CA GLU A 113 8.16 19.58 14.96
C GLU A 113 7.79 20.62 13.87
N PRO A 114 6.58 21.19 13.87
CA PRO A 114 5.51 20.94 14.84
C PRO A 114 4.58 19.76 14.51
N PHE A 115 4.81 19.05 13.37
CA PHE A 115 3.94 17.99 12.89
C PHE A 115 4.40 16.62 13.41
N LYS A 116 3.72 16.07 14.40
CA LYS A 116 4.02 14.76 15.00
C LYS A 116 2.91 13.74 14.79
N GLU A 117 2.17 13.86 13.69
CA GLU A 117 0.98 13.06 13.43
C GLU A 117 1.09 12.17 12.15
N PRO A 118 2.11 11.27 12.08
CA PRO A 118 2.31 10.45 10.87
C PRO A 118 1.12 9.54 10.57
N ILE A 119 0.47 8.99 11.61
CA ILE A 119 -0.71 8.12 11.45
C ILE A 119 -1.88 8.93 10.86
N THR A 120 -2.14 10.11 11.39
CA THR A 120 -3.20 11.01 10.89
C THR A 120 -2.95 11.41 9.45
N TYR A 121 -1.69 11.70 9.10
CA TYR A 121 -1.29 11.99 7.73
C TYR A 121 -1.55 10.80 6.80
N GLY A 122 -1.10 9.59 7.14
CA GLY A 122 -1.35 8.39 6.36
C GLY A 122 -2.85 8.10 6.18
N LYS A 123 -3.61 8.21 7.27
CA LYS A 123 -5.09 8.08 7.24
C LYS A 123 -5.74 9.11 6.33
N SER A 124 -5.25 10.36 6.29
CA SER A 124 -5.82 11.42 5.43
C SER A 124 -5.65 11.12 3.95
N ILE A 125 -4.49 10.57 3.54
CA ILE A 125 -4.23 10.16 2.16
C ILE A 125 -5.15 8.99 1.77
N ALA A 126 -5.28 7.99 2.63
CA ALA A 126 -6.15 6.86 2.38
C ALA A 126 -7.64 7.28 2.35
N LYS A 127 -8.07 8.19 3.23
CA LYS A 127 -9.43 8.77 3.20
C LYS A 127 -9.70 9.52 1.90
N LEU A 128 -8.73 10.28 1.39
CA LEU A 128 -8.88 10.96 0.12
C LEU A 128 -9.04 9.97 -1.03
N ALA A 129 -8.25 8.91 -1.07
CA ALA A 129 -8.39 7.84 -2.06
C ALA A 129 -9.76 7.16 -1.97
N ASN A 130 -10.25 6.86 -0.77
CA ASN A 130 -11.58 6.28 -0.57
C ASN A 130 -12.69 7.22 -1.03
N LEU A 131 -12.57 8.52 -0.74
CA LEU A 131 -13.54 9.53 -1.18
C LEU A 131 -13.63 9.60 -2.70
N LEU A 132 -12.48 9.56 -3.38
CA LEU A 132 -12.40 9.69 -4.84
C LEU A 132 -12.80 8.40 -5.58
N GLY A 133 -12.45 7.24 -5.03
CA GLY A 133 -12.66 5.93 -5.66
C GLY A 133 -13.83 5.12 -5.10
N GLY A 134 -14.47 5.59 -4.03
CA GLY A 134 -15.48 4.79 -3.32
C GLY A 134 -14.91 3.58 -2.58
N GLY A 135 -13.58 3.49 -2.46
CA GLY A 135 -12.87 2.37 -1.87
C GLY A 135 -11.49 2.20 -2.51
N VAL A 136 -11.20 1.02 -3.03
CA VAL A 136 -9.93 0.72 -3.71
C VAL A 136 -9.93 1.28 -5.14
N ILE A 137 -8.83 1.92 -5.51
CA ILE A 137 -8.58 2.40 -6.88
C ILE A 137 -7.57 1.47 -7.55
N VAL A 138 -7.89 1.02 -8.76
CA VAL A 138 -6.98 0.26 -9.61
C VAL A 138 -6.55 1.07 -10.84
N GLN A 139 -5.26 1.08 -11.13
CA GLN A 139 -4.67 1.82 -12.25
C GLN A 139 -3.68 0.93 -13.00
N ARG A 140 -3.82 0.81 -14.32
CA ARG A 140 -2.80 0.15 -15.13
C ARG A 140 -1.58 1.05 -15.28
N LEU A 141 -0.39 0.50 -15.09
CA LEU A 141 0.87 1.26 -15.21
C LEU A 141 1.01 1.95 -16.58
N GLY A 142 0.64 1.27 -17.67
CA GLY A 142 0.69 1.86 -19.02
C GLY A 142 -0.25 3.05 -19.18
N ASP A 143 -1.44 3.00 -18.60
CA ASP A 143 -2.39 4.12 -18.61
C ASP A 143 -1.90 5.27 -17.73
N LEU A 144 -1.35 4.95 -16.55
CA LEU A 144 -0.74 5.94 -15.65
C LEU A 144 0.39 6.70 -16.35
N LYS A 145 1.32 5.99 -17.00
CA LYS A 145 2.43 6.61 -17.77
C LYS A 145 1.93 7.46 -18.94
N ALA A 146 0.86 7.04 -19.58
CA ALA A 146 0.23 7.79 -20.68
C ALA A 146 -0.67 8.95 -20.19
N GLY A 147 -0.84 9.12 -18.90
CA GLY A 147 -1.68 10.15 -18.30
C GLY A 147 -3.16 10.01 -18.65
N ARG A 148 -3.67 8.81 -18.78
CA ARG A 148 -5.06 8.54 -19.15
C ARG A 148 -5.74 7.63 -18.14
N ARG A 149 -7.06 7.70 -18.09
CA ARG A 149 -7.90 6.86 -17.26
C ARG A 149 -7.79 5.39 -17.64
N SER A 150 -7.66 4.52 -16.66
CA SER A 150 -7.94 3.08 -16.83
C SER A 150 -9.44 2.86 -16.93
N THR A 151 -9.87 1.98 -17.84
CA THR A 151 -11.27 1.56 -17.96
C THR A 151 -11.38 0.07 -17.67
N VAL A 152 -12.59 -0.40 -17.36
CA VAL A 152 -12.84 -1.84 -17.13
C VAL A 152 -12.36 -2.68 -18.30
N GLU A 153 -12.63 -2.24 -19.55
CA GLU A 153 -12.22 -2.97 -20.76
C GLU A 153 -10.69 -3.00 -20.93
N ARG A 154 -9.97 -1.96 -20.49
CA ARG A 154 -8.51 -1.96 -20.53
C ARG A 154 -7.91 -2.83 -19.43
N ILE A 155 -8.53 -2.85 -18.26
CA ILE A 155 -8.11 -3.70 -17.16
C ILE A 155 -8.31 -5.16 -17.55
N SER A 156 -9.47 -5.53 -18.08
CA SER A 156 -9.79 -6.90 -18.48
C SER A 156 -8.91 -7.45 -19.62
N ARG A 157 -8.35 -6.56 -20.45
CA ARG A 157 -7.40 -6.94 -21.53
C ARG A 157 -5.94 -6.89 -21.09
N GLY A 158 -5.67 -6.62 -19.82
CA GLY A 158 -4.31 -6.63 -19.27
C GLY A 158 -3.78 -8.05 -19.10
N LEU A 159 -2.44 -8.18 -19.02
CA LEU A 159 -1.77 -9.44 -18.68
C LEU A 159 -2.08 -9.89 -17.24
N VAL A 160 -2.41 -8.94 -16.39
CA VAL A 160 -2.85 -9.17 -15.02
C VAL A 160 -4.31 -8.79 -14.93
N THR A 161 -5.15 -9.73 -14.56
CA THR A 161 -6.52 -9.46 -14.15
C THR A 161 -6.52 -9.43 -12.63
N PRO A 162 -6.72 -8.26 -11.99
CA PRO A 162 -6.78 -8.19 -10.56
C PRO A 162 -7.90 -9.10 -10.04
N PRO A 163 -7.67 -9.96 -9.07
CA PRO A 163 -8.72 -10.80 -8.49
C PRO A 163 -9.73 -9.98 -7.69
N MET A 164 -9.41 -8.74 -7.37
CA MET A 164 -10.29 -7.82 -6.67
C MET A 164 -11.35 -7.24 -7.62
N THR A 165 -12.57 -7.67 -7.47
CA THR A 165 -13.71 -7.27 -8.34
C THR A 165 -14.30 -5.89 -7.98
N GLU A 166 -14.02 -5.38 -6.79
CA GLU A 166 -14.64 -4.16 -6.24
C GLU A 166 -13.78 -2.90 -6.43
N ALA A 167 -12.65 -3.01 -7.14
CA ALA A 167 -11.77 -1.87 -7.36
C ALA A 167 -12.32 -0.94 -8.47
N THR A 168 -12.35 0.36 -8.17
CA THR A 168 -12.75 1.39 -9.14
C THR A 168 -11.59 1.70 -10.09
N PRO A 169 -11.80 1.70 -11.43
CA PRO A 169 -10.79 2.12 -12.38
C PRO A 169 -10.36 3.57 -12.14
N GLY A 170 -9.05 3.76 -11.90
CA GLY A 170 -8.48 5.05 -11.53
C GLY A 170 -8.30 5.99 -12.71
N ASP A 171 -8.41 7.27 -12.42
CA ASP A 171 -8.03 8.37 -13.32
C ASP A 171 -6.73 8.99 -12.81
N PRO A 172 -5.72 9.23 -13.68
CA PRO A 172 -4.46 9.84 -13.26
C PRO A 172 -4.62 11.20 -12.57
N SER A 173 -5.64 11.97 -12.93
CA SER A 173 -5.94 13.24 -12.28
C SER A 173 -6.35 13.11 -10.82
N LEU A 174 -6.86 11.93 -10.44
CA LEU A 174 -7.26 11.60 -9.07
C LEU A 174 -6.11 10.98 -8.26
N VAL A 175 -5.18 10.29 -8.95
CA VAL A 175 -4.09 9.53 -8.32
C VAL A 175 -2.80 10.34 -8.26
N LEU A 176 -2.57 11.23 -9.21
CA LEU A 176 -1.39 12.09 -9.30
C LEU A 176 -1.81 13.56 -9.37
N PRO A 177 -1.94 14.23 -8.23
CA PRO A 177 -2.28 15.66 -8.23
C PRO A 177 -1.19 16.54 -8.83
N TYR A 178 -0.01 16.00 -9.13
CA TYR A 178 1.11 16.73 -9.71
C TYR A 178 1.63 16.03 -10.97
N ARG A 179 1.46 16.69 -12.11
CA ARG A 179 2.29 16.44 -13.29
C ARG A 179 3.46 17.41 -13.27
N HIS A 180 4.64 16.90 -13.22
CA HIS A 180 5.85 17.57 -13.69
C HIS A 180 6.34 16.87 -14.93
#